data_fc4d19ce2e6bdc6153ef0c33ff5f8d07
#
_entry.id   fc4d19ce2e6bdc6153ef0c33ff5f8d07
#
_cell.length_a   1.000
_cell.length_b   1.000
_cell.length_c   1.000
_cell.angle_alpha   90.00
_cell.angle_beta   90.00
_cell.angle_gamma   90.00
#
_symmetry.space_group_name_H-M   'P 1'
#
loop_
_entity.id
_entity.type
_entity.pdbx_description
1 polymer ?
#
loop_
_entity_poly.entity_id
_entity_poly.type
_entity_poly.pdbx_seq_one_letter_code
_entity_poly.pdbx_strand_id
1 'polypeptide(L)'
;SDGYDPLRQYLVEFMKRYQVNNIDYKNILITSGAQQGLAYLSKGMIEPGSVVIVENPSYPGALDTFRSYGAEIVGVSMDDDGMKMDVLEQVLQQHKKVAFIYTIADFQNPTGRCMSIERRKKLVELAETYDTFVVEDGPYSLISFDGQVMPAIKSFDTYGRVIYSGSTSKTIAPGLR
;
A
#
# COMPACT_ATOMS: atom_id res chain seq x y z
N SER A 1 16.45 12.02 -10.20
CA SER A 1 16.80 12.21 -8.75
C SER A 1 15.67 11.68 -7.91
N ASP A 2 16.00 10.91 -6.87
CA ASP A 2 15.02 10.24 -6.00
C ASP A 2 14.36 11.21 -5.00
N GLY A 3 14.72 12.49 -5.06
CA GLY A 3 14.23 13.55 -4.20
C GLY A 3 15.34 14.24 -3.41
N TYR A 4 14.96 15.19 -2.58
CA TYR A 4 15.87 15.97 -1.74
C TYR A 4 16.34 15.13 -0.54
N ASP A 5 17.65 14.84 -0.46
CA ASP A 5 18.22 13.92 0.52
C ASP A 5 17.90 14.27 2.00
N PRO A 6 17.96 15.54 2.44
CA PRO A 6 17.59 15.86 3.83
C PRO A 6 16.11 15.53 4.14
N LEU A 7 15.19 15.69 3.17
CA LEU A 7 13.79 15.29 3.34
C LEU A 7 13.67 13.76 3.44
N ARG A 8 14.38 13.02 2.58
CA ARG A 8 14.40 11.55 2.61
C ARG A 8 14.93 11.03 3.95
N GLN A 9 16.00 11.65 4.49
CA GLN A 9 16.54 11.32 5.81
C GLN A 9 15.52 11.62 6.93
N TYR A 10 14.84 12.76 6.88
CA TYR A 10 13.78 13.07 7.83
C TYR A 10 12.63 12.06 7.78
N LEU A 11 12.25 11.62 6.59
CA LEU A 11 11.17 10.64 6.42
C LEU A 11 11.53 9.26 7.01
N VAL A 12 12.79 8.86 7.09
CA VAL A 12 13.20 7.65 7.82
C VAL A 12 12.78 7.75 9.29
N GLU A 13 13.08 8.86 9.95
CA GLU A 13 12.68 9.10 11.34
C GLU A 13 11.14 9.23 11.47
N PHE A 14 10.50 9.87 10.52
CA PHE A 14 9.05 10.00 10.49
C PHE A 14 8.32 8.66 10.40
N MET A 15 8.85 7.71 9.62
CA MET A 15 8.28 6.37 9.45
C MET A 15 8.33 5.52 10.72
N LYS A 16 9.17 5.84 11.70
CA LYS A 16 9.17 5.19 13.00
C LYS A 16 7.84 5.34 13.75
N ARG A 17 7.05 6.37 13.44
CA ARG A 17 5.69 6.56 13.97
C ARG A 17 4.75 5.42 13.59
N TYR A 18 5.00 4.79 12.45
CA TYR A 18 4.27 3.62 11.95
C TYR A 18 4.98 2.30 12.29
N GLN A 19 5.96 2.34 13.22
CA GLN A 19 6.80 1.22 13.61
C GLN A 19 7.66 0.65 12.47
N VAL A 20 7.89 1.42 11.40
CA VAL A 20 8.80 1.04 10.31
C VAL A 20 10.22 1.48 10.70
N ASN A 21 11.07 0.50 11.06
CA ASN A 21 12.39 0.74 11.61
C ASN A 21 13.53 0.28 10.68
N ASN A 22 13.23 -0.58 9.70
CA ASN A 22 14.24 -1.23 8.86
C ASN A 22 14.29 -0.61 7.45
N ILE A 23 14.34 0.73 7.37
CA ILE A 23 14.50 1.44 6.10
C ILE A 23 15.67 2.43 6.20
N ASP A 24 16.31 2.66 5.05
CA ASP A 24 17.32 3.69 4.83
C ASP A 24 16.73 4.78 3.91
N TYR A 25 17.29 5.99 3.93
CA TYR A 25 16.82 7.08 3.05
C TYR A 25 16.90 6.71 1.56
N LYS A 26 17.79 5.80 1.17
CA LYS A 26 17.91 5.28 -0.20
C LYS A 26 16.71 4.43 -0.63
N ASN A 27 15.92 3.94 0.34
CA ASN A 27 14.67 3.21 0.07
C ASN A 27 13.48 4.17 -0.15
N ILE A 28 13.68 5.49 -0.08
CA ILE A 28 12.62 6.49 -0.17
C ILE A 28 12.72 7.24 -1.49
N LEU A 29 11.63 7.27 -2.24
CA LEU A 29 11.44 8.06 -3.45
C LEU A 29 10.40 9.16 -3.18
N ILE A 30 10.73 10.40 -3.50
CA ILE A 30 9.80 11.53 -3.44
C ILE A 30 9.13 11.69 -4.80
N THR A 31 7.80 11.74 -4.80
CA THR A 31 7.00 11.92 -6.01
C THR A 31 6.09 13.17 -5.91
N SER A 32 5.59 13.63 -7.05
CA SER A 32 4.58 14.70 -7.09
C SER A 32 3.20 14.19 -6.70
N GLY A 33 3.06 13.77 -5.43
CA GLY A 33 1.86 13.16 -4.85
C GLY A 33 1.80 11.65 -5.05
N ALA A 34 0.96 10.98 -4.22
CA ALA A 34 0.81 9.52 -4.22
C ALA A 34 0.34 8.96 -5.59
N GLN A 35 -0.48 9.72 -6.32
CA GLN A 35 -0.96 9.30 -7.64
C GLN A 35 0.19 9.09 -8.64
N GLN A 36 1.23 9.94 -8.61
CA GLN A 36 2.42 9.73 -9.44
C GLN A 36 3.20 8.50 -8.97
N GLY A 37 3.27 8.25 -7.66
CA GLY A 37 3.87 7.04 -7.11
C GLY A 37 3.16 5.79 -7.63
N LEU A 38 1.82 5.75 -7.58
CA LEU A 38 1.03 4.66 -8.13
C LEU A 38 1.26 4.47 -9.63
N ALA A 39 1.36 5.56 -10.41
CA ALA A 39 1.65 5.49 -11.85
C ALA A 39 3.05 4.90 -12.13
N TYR A 40 4.05 5.25 -11.32
CA TYR A 40 5.41 4.68 -11.48
C TYR A 40 5.45 3.20 -11.11
N LEU A 41 4.79 2.80 -10.02
CA LEU A 41 4.65 1.39 -9.65
C LEU A 41 3.92 0.60 -10.75
N SER A 42 2.82 1.14 -11.26
CA SER A 42 2.07 0.52 -12.36
C SER A 42 2.95 0.33 -13.60
N LYS A 43 3.69 1.36 -14.00
CA LYS A 43 4.58 1.30 -15.15
C LYS A 43 5.71 0.28 -14.98
N GLY A 44 6.20 0.10 -13.76
CA GLY A 44 7.32 -0.80 -13.48
C GLY A 44 6.93 -2.26 -13.23
N MET A 45 5.69 -2.50 -12.78
CA MET A 45 5.27 -3.81 -12.27
C MET A 45 4.12 -4.45 -13.05
N ILE A 46 3.30 -3.65 -13.75
CA ILE A 46 2.18 -4.17 -14.53
C ILE A 46 2.65 -4.48 -15.96
N GLU A 47 2.51 -5.72 -16.37
CA GLU A 47 2.57 -6.15 -17.75
C GLU A 47 1.13 -6.40 -18.28
N PRO A 48 0.87 -6.30 -19.58
CA PRO A 48 -0.44 -6.64 -20.12
C PRO A 48 -0.92 -8.02 -19.67
N GLY A 49 -2.15 -8.08 -19.11
CA GLY A 49 -2.74 -9.30 -18.55
C GLY A 49 -2.23 -9.69 -17.16
N SER A 50 -1.41 -8.86 -16.50
CA SER A 50 -1.13 -9.04 -15.07
C SER A 50 -2.36 -8.71 -14.24
N VAL A 51 -2.55 -9.45 -13.15
CA VAL A 51 -3.59 -9.20 -12.15
C VAL A 51 -3.07 -8.21 -11.11
N VAL A 52 -3.90 -7.21 -10.78
CA VAL A 52 -3.76 -6.42 -9.56
C VAL A 52 -4.93 -6.78 -8.64
N ILE A 53 -4.59 -7.31 -7.46
CA ILE A 53 -5.59 -7.65 -6.44
C ILE A 53 -5.86 -6.42 -5.59
N VAL A 54 -7.13 -6.12 -5.35
CA VAL A 54 -7.56 -4.94 -4.61
C VAL A 54 -8.67 -5.28 -3.62
N GLU A 55 -8.90 -4.43 -2.65
CA GLU A 55 -10.09 -4.47 -1.80
C GLU A 55 -11.37 -4.23 -2.63
N ASN A 56 -12.47 -4.83 -2.24
CA ASN A 56 -13.77 -4.57 -2.87
C ASN A 56 -14.79 -4.10 -1.82
N PRO A 57 -15.19 -2.79 -1.86
CA PRO A 57 -14.80 -1.74 -2.82
C PRO A 57 -13.40 -1.16 -2.58
N SER A 58 -12.85 -0.44 -3.57
CA SER A 58 -11.52 0.18 -3.49
C SER A 58 -11.51 1.59 -4.10
N TYR A 59 -10.39 2.31 -3.95
CA TYR A 59 -10.24 3.68 -4.40
C TYR A 59 -10.25 3.81 -5.94
N PRO A 60 -11.23 4.54 -6.54
CA PRO A 60 -11.38 4.60 -7.99
C PRO A 60 -10.15 5.12 -8.72
N GLY A 61 -9.46 6.15 -8.16
CA GLY A 61 -8.27 6.73 -8.80
C GLY A 61 -7.10 5.75 -8.93
N ALA A 62 -6.96 4.80 -8.00
CA ALA A 62 -5.99 3.72 -8.12
C ALA A 62 -6.43 2.71 -9.18
N LEU A 63 -7.70 2.30 -9.17
CA LEU A 63 -8.25 1.35 -10.14
C LEU A 63 -8.09 1.84 -11.58
N ASP A 64 -8.39 3.12 -11.83
CA ASP A 64 -8.26 3.74 -13.15
C ASP A 64 -6.79 3.79 -13.60
N THR A 65 -5.88 4.08 -12.66
CA THR A 65 -4.44 4.04 -12.94
C THR A 65 -4.03 2.63 -13.35
N PHE A 66 -4.35 1.61 -12.57
CA PHE A 66 -3.94 0.23 -12.87
C PHE A 66 -4.50 -0.27 -14.21
N ARG A 67 -5.78 0.01 -14.49
CA ARG A 67 -6.41 -0.31 -15.79
C ARG A 67 -5.72 0.37 -16.96
N SER A 68 -5.28 1.63 -16.80
CA SER A 68 -4.60 2.38 -17.88
C SER A 68 -3.26 1.75 -18.28
N TYR A 69 -2.65 0.96 -17.39
CA TYR A 69 -1.45 0.17 -17.67
C TYR A 69 -1.75 -1.28 -18.08
N GLY A 70 -3.03 -1.64 -18.28
CA GLY A 70 -3.44 -2.94 -18.80
C GLY A 70 -3.62 -4.04 -17.75
N ALA A 71 -3.76 -3.68 -16.46
CA ALA A 71 -4.04 -4.65 -15.42
C ALA A 71 -5.47 -5.20 -15.48
N GLU A 72 -5.63 -6.49 -15.22
CA GLU A 72 -6.88 -7.08 -14.79
C GLU A 72 -7.06 -6.82 -13.29
N ILE A 73 -8.22 -6.30 -12.89
CA ILE A 73 -8.52 -5.98 -11.49
C ILE A 73 -9.33 -7.11 -10.87
N VAL A 74 -8.82 -7.71 -9.80
CA VAL A 74 -9.53 -8.73 -9.02
C VAL A 74 -9.81 -8.22 -7.62
N GLY A 75 -11.10 -8.13 -7.27
CA GLY A 75 -11.55 -7.61 -5.98
C GLY A 75 -11.65 -8.70 -4.91
N VAL A 76 -11.14 -8.45 -3.72
CA VAL A 76 -11.28 -9.29 -2.53
C VAL A 76 -12.26 -8.63 -1.56
N SER A 77 -13.26 -9.39 -1.11
CA SER A 77 -14.27 -8.90 -0.17
C SER A 77 -13.66 -8.51 1.19
N MET A 78 -14.32 -7.56 1.84
CA MET A 78 -13.94 -7.04 3.15
C MET A 78 -15.01 -7.32 4.20
N ASP A 79 -14.60 -7.31 5.46
CA ASP A 79 -15.47 -7.22 6.63
C ASP A 79 -14.99 -6.09 7.55
N ASP A 80 -15.38 -6.07 8.83
CA ASP A 80 -15.01 -5.00 9.76
C ASP A 80 -13.51 -4.96 10.08
N ASP A 81 -12.79 -6.07 9.91
CA ASP A 81 -11.34 -6.18 10.07
C ASP A 81 -10.55 -5.90 8.76
N GLY A 82 -11.20 -5.43 7.69
CA GLY A 82 -10.59 -5.13 6.40
C GLY A 82 -10.66 -6.29 5.40
N MET A 83 -9.67 -6.42 4.52
CA MET A 83 -9.59 -7.47 3.49
C MET A 83 -9.62 -8.87 4.11
N LYS A 84 -10.43 -9.78 3.57
CA LYS A 84 -10.53 -11.17 4.03
C LYS A 84 -9.35 -11.98 3.51
N MET A 85 -8.52 -12.49 4.43
CA MET A 85 -7.29 -13.21 4.07
C MET A 85 -7.51 -14.59 3.46
N ASP A 86 -8.59 -15.28 3.84
CA ASP A 86 -9.01 -16.55 3.24
C ASP A 86 -9.44 -16.38 1.78
N VAL A 87 -10.18 -15.33 1.48
CA VAL A 87 -10.59 -14.99 0.12
C VAL A 87 -9.38 -14.54 -0.71
N LEU A 88 -8.48 -13.72 -0.12
CA LEU A 88 -7.24 -13.33 -0.77
C LEU A 88 -6.40 -14.54 -1.16
N GLU A 89 -6.23 -15.50 -0.27
CA GLU A 89 -5.44 -16.70 -0.53
C GLU A 89 -6.04 -17.54 -1.66
N GLN A 90 -7.38 -17.68 -1.72
CA GLN A 90 -8.05 -18.34 -2.84
C GLN A 90 -7.79 -17.64 -4.18
N VAL A 91 -7.82 -16.30 -4.20
CA VAL A 91 -7.51 -15.51 -5.40
C VAL A 91 -6.06 -15.69 -5.82
N LEU A 92 -5.12 -15.68 -4.88
CA LEU A 92 -3.69 -15.91 -5.15
C LEU A 92 -3.43 -17.31 -5.74
N GLN A 93 -4.14 -18.33 -5.28
CA GLN A 93 -4.06 -19.70 -5.82
C GLN A 93 -4.55 -19.80 -7.26
N GLN A 94 -5.52 -18.97 -7.65
CA GLN A 94 -6.13 -18.99 -8.98
C GLN A 94 -5.32 -18.20 -10.02
N HIS A 95 -4.54 -17.22 -9.61
CA HIS A 95 -3.83 -16.31 -10.50
C HIS A 95 -2.31 -16.44 -10.35
N LYS A 96 -1.64 -16.90 -11.41
CA LYS A 96 -0.17 -17.09 -11.41
C LYS A 96 0.64 -15.82 -11.69
N LYS A 97 0.01 -14.78 -12.24
CA LYS A 97 0.67 -13.55 -12.67
C LYS A 97 0.08 -12.35 -11.94
N VAL A 98 0.31 -12.29 -10.63
CA VAL A 98 -0.10 -11.17 -9.78
C VAL A 98 1.03 -10.14 -9.74
N ALA A 99 0.76 -8.93 -10.24
CA ALA A 99 1.72 -7.83 -10.19
C ALA A 99 1.92 -7.35 -8.74
N PHE A 100 0.82 -7.09 -8.05
CA PHE A 100 0.82 -6.73 -6.62
C PHE A 100 -0.60 -6.76 -6.04
N ILE A 101 -0.66 -6.71 -4.71
CA ILE A 101 -1.88 -6.52 -3.92
C ILE A 101 -1.89 -5.06 -3.47
N TYR A 102 -2.94 -4.30 -3.80
CA TYR A 102 -3.12 -2.91 -3.39
C TYR A 102 -4.13 -2.82 -2.24
N THR A 103 -3.78 -2.11 -1.17
CA THR A 103 -4.65 -1.94 0.00
C THR A 103 -4.46 -0.57 0.66
N ILE A 104 -5.53 -0.05 1.26
CA ILE A 104 -5.52 1.11 2.17
C ILE A 104 -5.84 0.57 3.56
N ALA A 105 -4.80 0.30 4.36
CA ALA A 105 -4.94 -0.39 5.64
C ALA A 105 -5.61 0.45 6.73
N ASP A 106 -5.49 1.79 6.67
CA ASP A 106 -6.06 2.71 7.65
C ASP A 106 -7.13 3.59 7.02
N PHE A 107 -8.33 3.61 7.62
CA PHE A 107 -9.47 4.42 7.17
C PHE A 107 -9.74 4.25 5.66
N GLN A 108 -9.86 3.00 5.25
CA GLN A 108 -10.00 2.56 3.86
C GLN A 108 -11.00 3.40 3.06
N ASN A 109 -10.60 3.81 1.87
CA ASN A 109 -11.47 4.53 0.95
C ASN A 109 -12.16 3.55 -0.04
N PRO A 110 -13.51 3.41 0.00
CA PRO A 110 -14.48 4.32 0.61
C PRO A 110 -15.08 3.85 1.95
N THR A 111 -14.65 2.73 2.55
CA THR A 111 -15.40 2.09 3.65
C THR A 111 -15.12 2.68 5.04
N GLY A 112 -14.01 3.40 5.21
CA GLY A 112 -13.54 3.92 6.51
C GLY A 112 -13.00 2.85 7.46
N ARG A 113 -12.95 1.57 7.05
CA ARG A 113 -12.45 0.46 7.88
C ARG A 113 -10.95 0.51 8.07
N CYS A 114 -10.48 -0.06 9.19
CA CYS A 114 -9.06 -0.27 9.45
C CYS A 114 -8.76 -1.77 9.47
N MET A 115 -7.67 -2.15 8.79
CA MET A 115 -7.22 -3.55 8.78
C MET A 115 -6.64 -3.92 10.14
N SER A 116 -7.09 -5.05 10.71
CA SER A 116 -6.57 -5.56 11.98
C SER A 116 -5.08 -5.94 11.89
N ILE A 117 -4.39 -5.94 13.02
CA ILE A 117 -2.96 -6.29 13.11
C ILE A 117 -2.70 -7.71 12.61
N GLU A 118 -3.58 -8.64 12.95
CA GLU A 118 -3.49 -10.04 12.54
C GLU A 118 -3.53 -10.16 11.01
N ARG A 119 -4.42 -9.40 10.37
CA ARG A 119 -4.52 -9.39 8.90
C ARG A 119 -3.35 -8.71 8.22
N ARG A 120 -2.78 -7.65 8.81
CA ARG A 120 -1.56 -7.01 8.30
C ARG A 120 -0.39 -8.00 8.25
N LYS A 121 -0.20 -8.78 9.33
CA LYS A 121 0.82 -9.83 9.40
C LYS A 121 0.55 -10.94 8.39
N LYS A 122 -0.70 -11.43 8.33
CA LYS A 122 -1.08 -12.50 7.40
C LYS A 122 -0.92 -12.08 5.94
N LEU A 123 -1.18 -10.81 5.61
CA LEU A 123 -0.97 -10.27 4.27
C LEU A 123 0.50 -10.34 3.84
N VAL A 124 1.44 -9.99 4.75
CA VAL A 124 2.88 -10.11 4.47
C VAL A 124 3.30 -11.57 4.26
N GLU A 125 2.79 -12.49 5.09
CA GLU A 125 3.04 -13.93 4.92
C GLU A 125 2.55 -14.46 3.57
N LEU A 126 1.34 -14.06 3.16
CA LEU A 126 0.77 -14.45 1.87
C LEU A 126 1.57 -13.87 0.70
N ALA A 127 1.99 -12.60 0.81
CA ALA A 127 2.81 -11.96 -0.22
C ALA A 127 4.15 -12.71 -0.43
N GLU A 128 4.78 -13.18 0.65
CA GLU A 128 6.00 -13.99 0.56
C GLU A 128 5.69 -15.38 -0.01
N THR A 129 4.65 -16.05 0.49
CA THR A 129 4.29 -17.41 0.07
C THR A 129 3.99 -17.48 -1.43
N TYR A 130 3.32 -16.46 -1.97
CA TYR A 130 2.89 -16.42 -3.38
C TYR A 130 3.78 -15.54 -4.26
N ASP A 131 4.96 -15.16 -3.80
CA ASP A 131 5.98 -14.37 -4.53
C ASP A 131 5.39 -13.11 -5.19
N THR A 132 4.62 -12.34 -4.43
CA THR A 132 4.01 -11.09 -4.89
C THR A 132 4.37 -9.91 -3.99
N PHE A 133 4.02 -8.70 -4.40
CA PHE A 133 4.23 -7.48 -3.64
C PHE A 133 2.92 -6.96 -3.03
N VAL A 134 3.03 -6.20 -1.96
CA VAL A 134 1.95 -5.40 -1.37
C VAL A 134 2.26 -3.93 -1.60
N VAL A 135 1.32 -3.18 -2.15
CA VAL A 135 1.33 -1.72 -2.20
C VAL A 135 0.37 -1.22 -1.12
N GLU A 136 0.95 -0.75 -0.01
CA GLU A 136 0.22 -0.15 1.10
C GLU A 136 0.08 1.35 0.86
N ASP A 137 -1.13 1.83 0.60
CA ASP A 137 -1.42 3.24 0.40
C ASP A 137 -1.95 3.86 1.71
N GLY A 138 -1.13 4.69 2.35
CA GLY A 138 -1.35 5.23 3.69
C GLY A 138 -1.57 6.75 3.76
N PRO A 139 -2.54 7.35 3.02
CA PRO A 139 -2.75 8.80 3.05
C PRO A 139 -3.47 9.26 4.33
N TYR A 140 -4.09 8.35 5.09
CA TYR A 140 -4.98 8.67 6.22
C TYR A 140 -4.45 8.23 7.58
N SER A 141 -3.33 7.52 7.65
CA SER A 141 -2.83 6.89 8.87
C SER A 141 -2.58 7.83 10.06
N LEU A 142 -2.42 9.15 9.81
CA LEU A 142 -2.22 10.17 10.86
C LEU A 142 -3.49 10.97 11.22
N ILE A 143 -4.63 10.67 10.63
CA ILE A 143 -5.87 11.44 10.91
C ILE A 143 -6.81 10.72 11.88
N SER A 144 -6.27 9.83 12.72
CA SER A 144 -7.04 9.18 13.78
C SER A 144 -7.55 10.20 14.81
N PHE A 145 -8.84 10.12 15.18
CA PHE A 145 -9.45 11.00 16.16
C PHE A 145 -9.05 10.68 17.59
N ASP A 146 -8.60 9.46 17.86
CA ASP A 146 -8.11 9.00 19.18
C ASP A 146 -6.60 9.19 19.35
N GLY A 147 -5.93 9.70 18.33
CA GLY A 147 -4.48 9.93 18.31
C GLY A 147 -3.64 8.64 18.23
N GLN A 148 -4.26 7.47 18.07
CA GLN A 148 -3.53 6.23 17.93
C GLN A 148 -3.07 6.04 16.48
N VAL A 149 -1.80 5.70 16.30
CA VAL A 149 -1.22 5.37 15.00
C VAL A 149 -1.00 3.85 14.96
N MET A 150 -1.65 3.21 14.01
CA MET A 150 -1.50 1.77 13.81
C MET A 150 -0.13 1.45 13.17
N PRO A 151 0.51 0.32 13.53
CA PRO A 151 1.69 -0.17 12.82
C PRO A 151 1.35 -0.39 11.34
N ALA A 152 2.13 0.21 10.43
CA ALA A 152 1.96 -0.03 9.00
C ALA A 152 2.17 -1.53 8.66
N ILE A 153 1.57 -2.00 7.57
CA ILE A 153 1.86 -3.34 7.03
C ILE A 153 3.37 -3.47 6.79
N LYS A 154 4.00 -2.41 6.28
CA LYS A 154 5.45 -2.31 6.09
C LYS A 154 6.26 -2.60 7.35
N SER A 155 5.73 -2.34 8.54
CA SER A 155 6.44 -2.62 9.81
C SER A 155 6.65 -4.12 10.07
N PHE A 156 5.81 -4.97 9.49
CA PHE A 156 5.88 -6.43 9.60
C PHE A 156 6.68 -7.08 8.47
N ASP A 157 7.11 -6.28 7.47
CA ASP A 157 7.81 -6.76 6.28
C ASP A 157 9.27 -7.08 6.58
N THR A 158 9.58 -8.38 6.70
CA THR A 158 10.94 -8.90 6.85
C THR A 158 11.53 -9.43 5.54
N TYR A 159 10.73 -9.50 4.49
CA TYR A 159 11.08 -10.12 3.20
C TYR A 159 11.30 -9.10 2.06
N GLY A 160 11.00 -7.81 2.31
CA GLY A 160 11.09 -6.77 1.27
C GLY A 160 9.92 -6.79 0.27
N ARG A 161 8.75 -7.26 0.69
CA ARG A 161 7.55 -7.41 -0.16
C ARG A 161 6.59 -6.24 -0.09
N VAL A 162 6.73 -5.33 0.87
CA VAL A 162 5.79 -4.22 1.05
C VAL A 162 6.39 -2.91 0.57
N ILE A 163 5.67 -2.22 -0.29
CA ILE A 163 5.95 -0.86 -0.75
C ILE A 163 4.92 0.06 -0.07
N TYR A 164 5.40 0.98 0.78
CA TYR A 164 4.54 1.95 1.46
C TYR A 164 4.46 3.25 0.66
N SER A 165 3.25 3.72 0.37
CA SER A 165 2.96 5.00 -0.27
C SER A 165 2.36 5.95 0.76
N GLY A 166 3.12 6.93 1.21
CA GLY A 166 2.65 7.99 2.11
C GLY A 166 2.29 9.27 1.36
N SER A 167 1.53 10.15 2.01
CA SER A 167 1.19 11.46 1.48
C SER A 167 1.10 12.52 2.58
N THR A 168 1.63 13.73 2.31
CA THR A 168 1.46 14.90 3.18
C THR A 168 0.17 15.67 2.90
N SER A 169 -0.56 15.30 1.86
CA SER A 169 -1.72 16.05 1.36
C SER A 169 -2.87 16.18 2.35
N LYS A 170 -3.02 15.21 3.27
CA LYS A 170 -4.11 15.18 4.25
C LYS A 170 -3.66 15.60 5.65
N THR A 171 -2.36 15.67 5.90
CA THR A 171 -1.80 15.91 7.23
C THR A 171 -1.08 17.25 7.37
N ILE A 172 -0.46 17.76 6.29
CA ILE A 172 0.29 19.01 6.28
C ILE A 172 -0.29 19.96 5.24
N ALA A 173 -0.06 19.70 3.96
CA ALA A 173 -0.58 20.52 2.87
C ALA A 173 -0.56 19.78 1.53
N PRO A 174 -1.63 19.89 0.71
CA PRO A 174 -1.67 19.24 -0.61
C PRO A 174 -0.63 19.79 -1.60
N GLY A 175 -0.09 20.98 -1.35
CA GLY A 175 0.94 21.62 -2.19
C GLY A 175 2.38 21.20 -1.88
N LEU A 176 2.63 20.49 -0.79
CA LEU A 176 3.93 19.91 -0.46
C LEU A 176 4.14 18.63 -1.28
N ARG A 177 4.82 18.78 -2.41
CA ARG A 177 5.07 17.69 -3.36
C ARG A 177 6.53 17.67 -3.78
#